data_7608e3e053613dcd52c80bbac79b9e34
#
_entry.id   7608e3e053613dcd52c80bbac79b9e34
#
_cell.length_a   1.000
_cell.length_b   1.000
_cell.length_c   1.000
_cell.angle_alpha   90.00
_cell.angle_beta   90.00
_cell.angle_gamma   90.00
#
_symmetry.space_group_name_H-M   'P 1'
#
loop_
_entity.id
_entity.type
_entity.pdbx_description
1 polymer ?
#
loop_
_entity_poly.entity_id
_entity_poly.type
_entity_poly.pdbx_seq_one_letter_code
_entity_poly.pdbx_strand_id
1 'polypeptide(L)'
;MYLQTLHYTLVFLPLYKKNTMSTRKGALTIYNTLSGKKELFCPIHEGQVGMYVCGPTVYNNVHLGNCRTFISFDLAYRYLLHLGYKVRYVRNITDVGHLENDADEGEDKISKKARAEKVEPMEIVQKYTLDFHDVMTAFNALSPNIEPTATGHIIEQIELINTIIKNGFAYESNGSVYFDVEKYNANQPYGELSGRKIEDLIANSRVLDGQTEKRAPLDFALWKNASDEHIMKWPSPWGLGFPGWHLECSAMSAKYLGEVFDIHGGGMDLKFPHHECEIAQGCAATGKKPVQYWMHANMLTLNGKKMSKSAGNSLLPADLFSGENTLLNKGFHPMIVRFFMMQAHYRNTLDFTSEALNAAEKGFEKLMLAIENLMVLVPSSNSSINTKVLVDGFYAAMDDDFNTPALVACLFDAVKQINAIVEGRAAINKEDLSILQKEISVFVFEILGLQRPTEKSDDQRLSNVMALVLELRGSARENKDWITSDKIRDGLSNAGIVVSDGKDGASWK
;
A
#
# COMPACT_ATOMS: atom_id res chain seq x y z
N MET A 1 -6.06 -28.47 17.47
CA MET A 1 -6.89 -28.08 18.59
C MET A 1 -6.01 -27.28 19.55
N TYR A 2 -5.93 -25.96 19.34
CA TYR A 2 -5.54 -24.93 20.31
C TYR A 2 -5.81 -23.57 19.66
N LEU A 3 -7.00 -23.03 19.94
CA LEU A 3 -7.36 -21.65 19.72
C LEU A 3 -6.61 -20.83 20.80
N GLN A 4 -5.58 -20.09 20.43
CA GLN A 4 -5.09 -19.00 21.25
C GLN A 4 -5.73 -17.71 20.76
N THR A 5 -6.72 -17.28 21.50
CA THR A 5 -7.37 -15.96 21.41
C THR A 5 -6.35 -14.90 21.81
N LEU A 6 -5.79 -14.22 20.80
CA LEU A 6 -5.03 -12.99 21.03
C LEU A 6 -6.02 -11.87 21.40
N HIS A 7 -6.05 -11.51 22.68
CA HIS A 7 -6.67 -10.28 23.14
C HIS A 7 -5.78 -9.11 22.70
N TYR A 8 -6.14 -8.48 21.58
CA TYR A 8 -5.65 -7.14 21.28
C TYR A 8 -6.36 -6.16 22.19
N THR A 9 -5.64 -5.64 23.16
CA THR A 9 -6.07 -4.48 23.93
C THR A 9 -6.24 -3.31 22.98
N LEU A 10 -7.50 -2.94 22.73
CA LEU A 10 -7.91 -1.72 22.03
C LEU A 10 -7.43 -0.51 22.85
N VAL A 11 -6.22 -0.04 22.55
CA VAL A 11 -5.76 1.26 23.04
C VAL A 11 -6.04 2.27 21.94
N PHE A 12 -7.13 3.03 22.13
CA PHE A 12 -7.46 4.28 21.47
C PHE A 12 -7.41 4.31 19.94
N LEU A 13 -8.46 3.79 19.30
CA LEU A 13 -8.97 4.45 18.10
C LEU A 13 -9.69 5.72 18.58
N PRO A 14 -9.21 6.94 18.27
CA PRO A 14 -10.06 8.10 18.39
C PRO A 14 -11.19 7.91 17.38
N LEU A 15 -12.40 7.74 17.90
CA LEU A 15 -13.64 7.88 17.15
C LEU A 15 -13.47 9.08 16.21
N TYR A 16 -13.57 8.84 14.92
CA TYR A 16 -13.58 9.87 13.89
C TYR A 16 -14.74 10.83 14.19
N LYS A 17 -14.54 11.73 15.15
CA LYS A 17 -15.44 12.85 15.37
C LYS A 17 -15.36 13.69 14.11
N LYS A 18 -16.48 13.80 13.40
CA LYS A 18 -16.71 14.80 12.36
C LYS A 18 -16.24 16.18 12.88
N ASN A 19 -14.97 16.45 12.73
CA ASN A 19 -14.42 17.77 12.99
C ASN A 19 -14.62 18.61 11.72
N THR A 20 -15.25 19.73 11.92
CA THR A 20 -15.32 20.92 11.08
C THR A 20 -14.55 20.77 9.77
N MET A 21 -15.32 20.70 8.66
CA MET A 21 -14.80 20.72 7.29
C MET A 21 -13.63 21.70 7.20
N SER A 22 -12.45 21.21 6.83
CA SER A 22 -11.29 22.05 6.58
C SER A 22 -11.66 23.09 5.53
N THR A 23 -11.46 24.35 5.83
CA THR A 23 -11.63 25.48 4.89
C THR A 23 -10.61 25.46 3.74
N ARG A 24 -9.74 24.43 3.68
CA ARG A 24 -8.63 24.26 2.72
C ARG A 24 -8.98 23.39 1.51
N LYS A 25 -10.25 23.02 1.30
CA LYS A 25 -10.67 22.40 0.03
C LYS A 25 -10.35 23.33 -1.12
N GLY A 26 -9.61 22.82 -2.12
CA GLY A 26 -9.28 23.56 -3.32
C GLY A 26 -7.83 24.02 -3.46
N ALA A 27 -6.92 23.64 -2.53
CA ALA A 27 -5.48 23.91 -2.66
C ALA A 27 -4.69 22.71 -3.21
N LEU A 28 -5.23 21.47 -3.08
CA LEU A 28 -4.55 20.26 -3.53
C LEU A 28 -4.34 20.25 -5.05
N THR A 29 -3.10 20.05 -5.46
CA THR A 29 -2.71 19.76 -6.84
C THR A 29 -2.27 18.30 -6.95
N ILE A 30 -2.56 17.65 -8.09
CA ILE A 30 -2.16 16.27 -8.38
C ILE A 30 -1.44 16.25 -9.72
N TYR A 31 -0.30 15.57 -9.78
CA TYR A 31 0.35 15.33 -11.06
C TYR A 31 -0.41 14.26 -11.84
N ASN A 32 -1.05 14.71 -12.91
CA ASN A 32 -1.78 13.83 -13.81
C ASN A 32 -0.83 13.27 -14.87
N THR A 33 -0.60 11.95 -14.85
CA THR A 33 0.31 11.30 -15.81
C THR A 33 -0.16 11.45 -17.24
N LEU A 34 -1.49 11.54 -17.47
CA LEU A 34 -2.06 11.70 -18.80
C LEU A 34 -1.70 13.04 -19.44
N SER A 35 -1.81 14.13 -18.68
CA SER A 35 -1.45 15.47 -19.17
C SER A 35 0.03 15.80 -18.99
N GLY A 36 0.75 15.05 -18.14
CA GLY A 36 2.14 15.33 -17.77
C GLY A 36 2.33 16.58 -16.91
N LYS A 37 1.29 17.06 -16.22
CA LYS A 37 1.29 18.32 -15.46
C LYS A 37 0.66 18.14 -14.07
N LYS A 38 1.03 19.01 -13.14
CA LYS A 38 0.26 19.22 -11.90
C LYS A 38 -1.00 20.00 -12.21
N GLU A 39 -2.14 19.47 -11.79
CA GLU A 39 -3.46 20.05 -12.00
C GLU A 39 -4.13 20.28 -10.65
N LEU A 40 -4.91 21.34 -10.52
CA LEU A 40 -5.74 21.55 -9.35
C LEU A 40 -6.76 20.43 -9.25
N PHE A 41 -6.83 19.78 -8.09
CA PHE A 41 -7.77 18.69 -7.88
C PHE A 41 -9.20 19.20 -7.74
N CYS A 42 -10.03 18.83 -8.71
CA CYS A 42 -11.46 19.12 -8.73
C CYS A 42 -12.22 17.81 -8.89
N PRO A 43 -12.85 17.27 -7.84
CA PRO A 43 -13.60 16.03 -7.95
C PRO A 43 -14.82 16.18 -8.85
N ILE A 44 -15.21 15.12 -9.56
CA ILE A 44 -16.38 15.08 -10.45
C ILE A 44 -17.67 15.40 -9.66
N HIS A 45 -17.75 14.90 -8.43
CA HIS A 45 -18.87 15.16 -7.54
C HIS A 45 -18.36 15.90 -6.30
N GLU A 46 -18.92 17.07 -6.03
CA GLU A 46 -18.52 17.89 -4.89
C GLU A 46 -18.50 17.10 -3.57
N GLY A 47 -17.38 17.15 -2.87
CA GLY A 47 -17.19 16.48 -1.59
C GLY A 47 -17.05 14.95 -1.66
N GLN A 48 -17.09 14.34 -2.84
CA GLN A 48 -16.92 12.90 -3.03
C GLN A 48 -15.77 12.62 -3.98
N VAL A 49 -15.05 11.51 -3.78
CA VAL A 49 -13.93 11.09 -4.63
C VAL A 49 -14.05 9.60 -4.90
N GLY A 50 -14.06 9.22 -6.17
CA GLY A 50 -13.89 7.85 -6.63
C GLY A 50 -12.41 7.57 -6.88
N MET A 51 -11.82 6.62 -6.15
CA MET A 51 -10.42 6.23 -6.30
C MET A 51 -10.30 4.73 -6.56
N TYR A 52 -9.69 4.35 -7.68
CA TYR A 52 -9.36 2.97 -8.00
C TYR A 52 -7.83 2.78 -8.01
N VAL A 53 -7.35 1.72 -7.41
CA VAL A 53 -5.92 1.36 -7.45
C VAL A 53 -5.78 -0.09 -7.87
N CYS A 54 -5.00 -0.35 -8.92
CA CYS A 54 -4.72 -1.72 -9.33
C CYS A 54 -4.06 -2.50 -8.19
N GLY A 55 -4.67 -3.62 -7.85
CA GLY A 55 -4.25 -4.48 -6.75
C GLY A 55 -3.19 -5.51 -7.14
N PRO A 56 -2.83 -6.41 -6.23
CA PRO A 56 -1.83 -7.43 -6.50
C PRO A 56 -2.41 -8.59 -7.31
N THR A 57 -1.55 -9.26 -8.10
CA THR A 57 -1.82 -10.61 -8.59
C THR A 57 -1.37 -11.61 -7.53
N VAL A 58 -2.33 -12.37 -6.99
CA VAL A 58 -2.14 -13.20 -5.78
C VAL A 58 -1.64 -14.61 -6.09
N TYR A 59 -0.54 -14.74 -6.81
CA TYR A 59 0.15 -16.01 -7.04
C TYR A 59 1.43 -16.16 -6.21
N ASN A 60 1.85 -15.10 -5.51
CA ASN A 60 3.09 -15.09 -4.71
C ASN A 60 3.04 -13.94 -3.69
N ASN A 61 3.94 -14.01 -2.66
CA ASN A 61 4.13 -12.91 -1.71
C ASN A 61 4.44 -11.59 -2.42
N VAL A 62 3.88 -10.51 -1.91
CA VAL A 62 4.20 -9.16 -2.41
C VAL A 62 5.62 -8.78 -2.04
N HIS A 63 6.32 -8.09 -2.94
CA HIS A 63 7.64 -7.55 -2.66
C HIS A 63 7.55 -6.06 -2.28
N LEU A 64 8.64 -5.50 -1.75
CA LEU A 64 8.67 -4.11 -1.26
C LEU A 64 8.29 -3.07 -2.32
N GLY A 65 8.55 -3.35 -3.60
CA GLY A 65 8.12 -2.46 -4.69
C GLY A 65 6.60 -2.32 -4.78
N ASN A 66 5.85 -3.43 -4.64
CA ASN A 66 4.39 -3.40 -4.56
C ASN A 66 3.93 -2.64 -3.30
N CYS A 67 4.56 -2.93 -2.16
CA CYS A 67 4.21 -2.25 -0.89
C CYS A 67 4.36 -0.74 -1.00
N ARG A 68 5.42 -0.25 -1.68
CA ARG A 68 5.60 1.19 -1.92
C ARG A 68 4.44 1.80 -2.67
N THR A 69 3.95 1.13 -3.71
CA THR A 69 2.78 1.59 -4.47
C THR A 69 1.57 1.73 -3.54
N PHE A 70 1.23 0.68 -2.80
CA PHE A 70 0.06 0.70 -1.91
C PHE A 70 0.19 1.72 -0.77
N ILE A 71 1.39 1.89 -0.19
CA ILE A 71 1.65 2.91 0.83
C ILE A 71 1.50 4.32 0.24
N SER A 72 1.93 4.56 -1.01
CA SER A 72 1.76 5.85 -1.67
C SER A 72 0.29 6.22 -1.85
N PHE A 73 -0.55 5.25 -2.24
CA PHE A 73 -1.99 5.49 -2.37
C PHE A 73 -2.74 5.50 -1.03
N ASP A 74 -2.24 4.81 0.00
CA ASP A 74 -2.73 4.96 1.37
C ASP A 74 -2.54 6.39 1.89
N LEU A 75 -1.39 7.01 1.60
CA LEU A 75 -1.12 8.41 1.92
C LEU A 75 -2.08 9.37 1.21
N ALA A 76 -2.30 9.17 -0.09
CA ALA A 76 -3.27 9.96 -0.85
C ALA A 76 -4.68 9.79 -0.28
N TYR A 77 -5.10 8.56 0.01
CA TYR A 77 -6.39 8.25 0.59
C TYR A 77 -6.58 8.93 1.95
N ARG A 78 -5.59 8.81 2.87
CA ARG A 78 -5.62 9.45 4.19
C ARG A 78 -5.70 10.96 4.09
N TYR A 79 -4.94 11.58 3.19
CA TYR A 79 -4.98 13.03 3.03
C TYR A 79 -6.30 13.52 2.44
N LEU A 80 -6.87 12.82 1.47
CA LEU A 80 -8.22 13.13 0.94
C LEU A 80 -9.30 13.02 2.04
N LEU A 81 -9.23 11.99 2.90
CA LEU A 81 -10.11 11.87 4.07
C LEU A 81 -9.93 13.04 5.04
N HIS A 82 -8.68 13.43 5.31
CA HIS A 82 -8.35 14.57 6.17
C HIS A 82 -8.90 15.90 5.62
N LEU A 83 -8.86 16.10 4.30
CA LEU A 83 -9.48 17.26 3.64
C LEU A 83 -11.00 17.23 3.68
N GLY A 84 -11.60 16.18 4.23
CA GLY A 84 -13.05 16.02 4.41
C GLY A 84 -13.80 15.52 3.19
N TYR A 85 -13.11 14.90 2.22
CA TYR A 85 -13.76 14.18 1.14
C TYR A 85 -14.33 12.83 1.62
N LYS A 86 -15.49 12.46 1.10
CA LYS A 86 -16.01 11.09 1.18
C LYS A 86 -15.38 10.29 0.05
N VAL A 87 -14.34 9.54 0.35
CA VAL A 87 -13.63 8.75 -0.66
C VAL A 87 -14.24 7.35 -0.74
N ARG A 88 -14.56 6.90 -1.96
CA ARG A 88 -14.82 5.49 -2.27
C ARG A 88 -13.55 4.91 -2.89
N TYR A 89 -12.78 4.24 -2.07
CA TYR A 89 -11.55 3.57 -2.48
C TYR A 89 -11.83 2.12 -2.86
N VAL A 90 -11.50 1.75 -4.09
CA VAL A 90 -11.61 0.41 -4.66
C VAL A 90 -10.21 -0.08 -5.01
N ARG A 91 -9.88 -1.31 -4.62
CA ARG A 91 -8.63 -1.98 -4.98
C ARG A 91 -8.95 -3.43 -5.29
N ASN A 92 -8.61 -3.90 -6.47
CA ASN A 92 -8.92 -5.28 -6.85
C ASN A 92 -7.91 -6.29 -6.31
N ILE A 93 -8.32 -7.56 -6.36
CA ILE A 93 -7.43 -8.73 -6.29
C ILE A 93 -7.49 -9.40 -7.66
N THR A 94 -6.34 -9.48 -8.35
CA THR A 94 -6.20 -10.23 -9.59
C THR A 94 -5.98 -11.70 -9.26
N ASP A 95 -7.03 -12.48 -9.40
CA ASP A 95 -7.10 -13.90 -9.06
C ASP A 95 -7.26 -14.83 -10.27
N VAL A 96 -7.19 -14.27 -11.50
CA VAL A 96 -7.23 -15.00 -12.79
C VAL A 96 -6.70 -14.14 -13.95
N GLY A 97 -6.36 -14.76 -15.06
CA GLY A 97 -6.15 -14.08 -16.35
C GLY A 97 -4.77 -13.42 -16.52
N HIS A 98 -3.90 -13.49 -15.54
CA HIS A 98 -2.54 -12.95 -15.66
C HIS A 98 -1.56 -14.01 -16.15
N LEU A 99 -1.34 -14.03 -17.47
CA LEU A 99 -0.49 -15.01 -18.12
C LEU A 99 1.01 -14.75 -17.90
N GLU A 100 1.83 -15.75 -18.20
CA GLU A 100 3.29 -15.64 -18.11
C GLU A 100 3.83 -14.57 -19.06
N ASN A 101 4.90 -13.90 -18.65
CA ASN A 101 5.59 -12.84 -19.42
C ASN A 101 4.70 -11.62 -19.76
N ASP A 102 3.55 -11.45 -19.08
CA ASP A 102 2.56 -10.40 -19.35
C ASP A 102 2.11 -10.41 -20.83
N ALA A 103 2.07 -11.60 -21.42
CA ALA A 103 1.70 -11.86 -22.81
C ALA A 103 0.24 -12.32 -22.91
N ASP A 104 -0.28 -12.40 -24.15
CA ASP A 104 -1.62 -12.96 -24.42
C ASP A 104 -1.61 -14.49 -24.61
N GLU A 105 -0.47 -15.12 -24.41
CA GLU A 105 -0.26 -16.57 -24.56
C GLU A 105 0.56 -17.11 -23.38
N GLY A 106 0.35 -18.39 -23.08
CA GLY A 106 1.00 -19.04 -21.96
C GLY A 106 0.02 -19.49 -20.89
N GLU A 107 0.54 -20.05 -19.82
CA GLU A 107 -0.27 -20.53 -18.70
C GLU A 107 -0.54 -19.35 -17.72
N ASP A 108 -1.72 -19.35 -17.12
CA ASP A 108 -2.05 -18.46 -16.03
C ASP A 108 -1.12 -18.70 -14.82
N LYS A 109 -0.56 -17.63 -14.25
CA LYS A 109 0.43 -17.68 -13.16
C LYS A 109 -0.08 -18.41 -11.92
N ILE A 110 -1.37 -18.27 -11.61
CA ILE A 110 -2.01 -18.91 -10.45
C ILE A 110 -2.19 -20.41 -10.72
N SER A 111 -2.75 -20.76 -11.90
CA SER A 111 -2.95 -22.15 -12.32
C SER A 111 -1.64 -22.91 -12.38
N LYS A 112 -0.58 -22.30 -12.93
CA LYS A 112 0.77 -22.89 -12.97
C LYS A 112 1.29 -23.19 -11.57
N LYS A 113 1.14 -22.25 -10.65
CA LYS A 113 1.58 -22.42 -9.26
C LYS A 113 0.77 -23.49 -8.54
N ALA A 114 -0.54 -23.50 -8.70
CA ALA A 114 -1.43 -24.50 -8.12
C ALA A 114 -1.05 -25.92 -8.58
N ARG A 115 -0.77 -26.09 -9.88
CA ARG A 115 -0.30 -27.36 -10.43
C ARG A 115 1.06 -27.78 -9.84
N ALA A 116 2.00 -26.85 -9.70
CA ALA A 116 3.32 -27.11 -9.12
C ALA A 116 3.22 -27.52 -7.64
N GLU A 117 2.33 -26.90 -6.86
CA GLU A 117 2.09 -27.19 -5.45
C GLU A 117 1.07 -28.35 -5.25
N LYS A 118 0.40 -28.81 -6.31
CA LYS A 118 -0.66 -29.85 -6.30
C LYS A 118 -1.84 -29.49 -5.42
N VAL A 119 -2.31 -28.26 -5.55
CA VAL A 119 -3.46 -27.69 -4.82
C VAL A 119 -4.43 -27.04 -5.82
N GLU A 120 -5.62 -26.68 -5.35
CA GLU A 120 -6.57 -25.91 -6.16
C GLU A 120 -6.12 -24.46 -6.35
N PRO A 121 -6.36 -23.81 -7.50
CA PRO A 121 -6.01 -22.41 -7.74
C PRO A 121 -6.49 -21.46 -6.64
N MET A 122 -7.70 -21.68 -6.12
CA MET A 122 -8.27 -20.83 -5.09
C MET A 122 -7.60 -20.98 -3.71
N GLU A 123 -6.88 -22.09 -3.45
CA GLU A 123 -6.02 -22.20 -2.26
C GLU A 123 -4.79 -21.26 -2.37
N ILE A 124 -4.21 -21.17 -3.57
CA ILE A 124 -3.12 -20.20 -3.86
C ILE A 124 -3.63 -18.77 -3.68
N VAL A 125 -4.78 -18.45 -4.30
CA VAL A 125 -5.41 -17.14 -4.19
C VAL A 125 -5.63 -16.75 -2.74
N GLN A 126 -6.27 -17.62 -1.95
CA GLN A 126 -6.55 -17.35 -0.54
C GLN A 126 -5.27 -17.13 0.26
N LYS A 127 -4.28 -18.03 0.13
CA LYS A 127 -2.99 -17.96 0.83
C LYS A 127 -2.31 -16.60 0.63
N TYR A 128 -2.16 -16.16 -0.63
CA TYR A 128 -1.44 -14.92 -0.93
C TYR A 128 -2.27 -13.67 -0.76
N THR A 129 -3.60 -13.76 -0.79
CA THR A 129 -4.48 -12.66 -0.40
C THR A 129 -4.36 -12.36 1.09
N LEU A 130 -4.36 -13.39 1.94
CA LEU A 130 -4.17 -13.23 3.38
C LEU A 130 -2.78 -12.68 3.70
N ASP A 131 -1.71 -13.21 3.09
CA ASP A 131 -0.36 -12.68 3.22
C ASP A 131 -0.27 -11.18 2.84
N PHE A 132 -0.92 -10.79 1.74
CA PHE A 132 -0.99 -9.41 1.32
C PHE A 132 -1.68 -8.52 2.37
N HIS A 133 -2.81 -8.96 2.92
CA HIS A 133 -3.53 -8.22 3.96
C HIS A 133 -2.70 -8.08 5.24
N ASP A 134 -1.99 -9.14 5.65
CA ASP A 134 -1.11 -9.12 6.81
C ASP A 134 0.03 -8.11 6.63
N VAL A 135 0.64 -8.09 5.45
CA VAL A 135 1.68 -7.11 5.10
C VAL A 135 1.14 -5.68 5.11
N MET A 136 -0.04 -5.44 4.52
CA MET A 136 -0.67 -4.11 4.54
C MET A 136 -1.02 -3.67 5.96
N THR A 137 -1.50 -4.58 6.79
CA THR A 137 -1.77 -4.34 8.22
C THR A 137 -0.49 -3.99 8.98
N ALA A 138 0.59 -4.73 8.75
CA ALA A 138 1.89 -4.45 9.37
C ALA A 138 2.40 -3.04 9.00
N PHE A 139 2.15 -2.58 7.78
CA PHE A 139 2.44 -1.22 7.34
C PHE A 139 1.41 -0.18 7.80
N ASN A 140 0.38 -0.54 8.56
CA ASN A 140 -0.72 0.33 8.96
C ASN A 140 -1.40 1.02 7.75
N ALA A 141 -1.51 0.33 6.62
CA ALA A 141 -2.27 0.83 5.48
C ALA A 141 -3.78 0.65 5.73
N LEU A 142 -4.58 1.65 5.37
CA LEU A 142 -6.03 1.55 5.47
C LEU A 142 -6.57 0.58 4.42
N SER A 143 -7.55 -0.22 4.83
CA SER A 143 -8.26 -1.08 3.89
C SER A 143 -9.07 -0.26 2.89
N PRO A 144 -9.20 -0.71 1.63
CA PRO A 144 -10.13 -0.11 0.68
C PRO A 144 -11.58 -0.31 1.17
N ASN A 145 -12.51 0.51 0.65
CA ASN A 145 -13.93 0.32 0.94
C ASN A 145 -14.50 -0.92 0.23
N ILE A 146 -13.95 -1.26 -0.93
CA ILE A 146 -14.37 -2.39 -1.76
C ILE A 146 -13.10 -3.03 -2.32
N GLU A 147 -12.98 -4.36 -2.17
CA GLU A 147 -11.86 -5.14 -2.70
C GLU A 147 -12.42 -6.27 -3.58
N PRO A 148 -12.77 -5.96 -4.86
CA PRO A 148 -13.35 -6.93 -5.77
C PRO A 148 -12.30 -7.88 -6.33
N THR A 149 -12.73 -9.10 -6.70
CA THR A 149 -11.88 -10.08 -7.40
C THR A 149 -12.26 -10.18 -8.87
N ALA A 150 -11.31 -10.50 -9.73
CA ALA A 150 -11.57 -10.69 -11.16
C ALA A 150 -12.52 -11.86 -11.41
N THR A 151 -12.37 -12.99 -10.68
CA THR A 151 -13.27 -14.14 -10.77
C THR A 151 -14.70 -13.82 -10.32
N GLY A 152 -14.86 -12.94 -9.35
CA GLY A 152 -16.16 -12.47 -8.87
C GLY A 152 -16.91 -11.55 -9.86
N HIS A 153 -16.25 -11.13 -10.96
CA HIS A 153 -16.76 -10.14 -11.91
C HIS A 153 -16.74 -10.62 -13.38
N ILE A 154 -16.80 -11.91 -13.61
CA ILE A 154 -16.80 -12.51 -14.96
C ILE A 154 -17.98 -12.00 -15.78
N ILE A 155 -19.15 -11.82 -15.18
CA ILE A 155 -20.36 -11.34 -15.88
C ILE A 155 -20.13 -9.91 -16.38
N GLU A 156 -19.65 -9.02 -15.52
CA GLU A 156 -19.37 -7.62 -15.88
C GLU A 156 -18.30 -7.50 -16.96
N GLN A 157 -17.30 -8.37 -16.92
CA GLN A 157 -16.26 -8.43 -17.96
C GLN A 157 -16.84 -8.87 -19.29
N ILE A 158 -17.68 -9.90 -19.33
CA ILE A 158 -18.37 -10.36 -20.55
C ILE A 158 -19.29 -9.24 -21.10
N GLU A 159 -20.02 -8.53 -20.24
CA GLU A 159 -20.89 -7.42 -20.65
C GLU A 159 -20.09 -6.25 -21.25
N LEU A 160 -18.94 -5.93 -20.68
CA LEU A 160 -18.03 -4.91 -21.20
C LEU A 160 -17.49 -5.31 -22.57
N ILE A 161 -17.05 -6.56 -22.75
CA ILE A 161 -16.60 -7.10 -24.05
C ILE A 161 -17.70 -6.98 -25.09
N ASN A 162 -18.93 -7.41 -24.77
CA ASN A 162 -20.08 -7.31 -25.68
C ASN A 162 -20.33 -5.86 -26.12
N THR A 163 -20.19 -4.92 -25.19
CA THR A 163 -20.34 -3.49 -25.49
C THR A 163 -19.26 -2.99 -26.45
N ILE A 164 -18.00 -3.38 -26.23
CA ILE A 164 -16.86 -3.03 -27.09
C ILE A 164 -17.02 -3.65 -28.48
N ILE A 165 -17.48 -4.91 -28.59
CA ILE A 165 -17.79 -5.57 -29.88
C ILE A 165 -18.90 -4.82 -30.60
N LYS A 166 -20.01 -4.51 -29.91
CA LYS A 166 -21.15 -3.79 -30.48
C LYS A 166 -20.74 -2.42 -31.02
N ASN A 167 -19.84 -1.74 -30.35
CA ASN A 167 -19.29 -0.45 -30.78
C ASN A 167 -18.24 -0.61 -31.90
N GLY A 168 -17.88 -1.85 -32.24
CA GLY A 168 -17.03 -2.21 -33.34
C GLY A 168 -15.53 -2.11 -33.09
N PHE A 169 -15.08 -2.05 -31.82
CA PHE A 169 -13.67 -1.95 -31.44
C PHE A 169 -13.07 -3.30 -30.99
N ALA A 170 -13.81 -4.39 -31.10
CA ALA A 170 -13.30 -5.73 -30.85
C ALA A 170 -13.86 -6.73 -31.87
N TYR A 171 -13.19 -7.87 -31.99
CA TYR A 171 -13.55 -8.95 -32.92
C TYR A 171 -13.28 -10.31 -32.30
N GLU A 172 -14.06 -11.30 -32.71
CA GLU A 172 -13.87 -12.70 -32.36
C GLU A 172 -12.91 -13.38 -33.35
N SER A 173 -12.04 -14.24 -32.80
CA SER A 173 -11.16 -15.12 -33.57
C SER A 173 -10.94 -16.42 -32.79
N ASN A 174 -11.34 -17.55 -33.36
CA ASN A 174 -11.17 -18.91 -32.79
C ASN A 174 -11.65 -19.06 -31.34
N GLY A 175 -12.79 -18.43 -30.98
CA GLY A 175 -13.32 -18.46 -29.61
C GLY A 175 -12.63 -17.52 -28.61
N SER A 176 -11.63 -16.76 -29.06
CA SER A 176 -11.02 -15.64 -28.34
C SER A 176 -11.61 -14.32 -28.85
N VAL A 177 -11.55 -13.27 -28.03
CA VAL A 177 -11.94 -11.90 -28.43
C VAL A 177 -10.76 -10.96 -28.23
N TYR A 178 -10.46 -10.21 -29.28
CA TYR A 178 -9.36 -9.25 -29.29
C TYR A 178 -9.86 -7.82 -29.48
N PHE A 179 -9.20 -6.86 -28.81
CA PHE A 179 -9.37 -5.44 -29.04
C PHE A 179 -8.64 -5.02 -30.32
N ASP A 180 -9.32 -4.28 -31.20
CA ASP A 180 -8.80 -3.78 -32.48
C ASP A 180 -8.10 -2.43 -32.27
N VAL A 181 -6.80 -2.48 -32.00
CA VAL A 181 -6.00 -1.29 -31.65
C VAL A 181 -5.88 -0.33 -32.84
N GLU A 182 -5.73 -0.85 -34.08
CA GLU A 182 -5.61 0.00 -35.26
C GLU A 182 -6.89 0.79 -35.50
N LYS A 183 -8.04 0.13 -35.39
CA LYS A 183 -9.35 0.79 -35.53
C LYS A 183 -9.60 1.81 -34.43
N TYR A 184 -9.21 1.51 -33.20
CA TYR A 184 -9.30 2.47 -32.10
C TYR A 184 -8.41 3.68 -32.37
N ASN A 185 -7.15 3.47 -32.76
CA ASN A 185 -6.19 4.54 -33.02
C ASN A 185 -6.58 5.45 -34.19
N ALA A 186 -7.36 4.95 -35.15
CA ALA A 186 -7.92 5.78 -36.22
C ALA A 186 -8.94 6.82 -35.70
N ASN A 187 -9.52 6.62 -34.54
CA ASN A 187 -10.53 7.48 -33.93
C ASN A 187 -10.03 8.25 -32.70
N GLN A 188 -9.16 7.61 -31.89
CA GLN A 188 -8.61 8.16 -30.65
C GLN A 188 -7.17 7.66 -30.47
N PRO A 189 -6.23 8.48 -29.99
CA PRO A 189 -4.82 8.10 -29.93
C PRO A 189 -4.61 6.97 -28.92
N TYR A 190 -4.04 5.84 -29.38
CA TYR A 190 -3.49 4.79 -28.55
C TYR A 190 -2.03 5.11 -28.20
N GLY A 191 -1.66 5.02 -26.94
CA GLY A 191 -0.35 5.43 -26.45
C GLY A 191 -0.31 6.83 -25.81
N GLU A 192 -1.49 7.47 -25.62
CA GLU A 192 -1.59 8.82 -25.06
C GLU A 192 -1.05 8.90 -23.63
N LEU A 193 -1.36 7.93 -22.77
CA LEU A 193 -0.89 7.89 -21.38
C LEU A 193 0.61 7.61 -21.32
N SER A 194 1.07 6.65 -22.11
CA SER A 194 2.48 6.22 -22.09
C SER A 194 3.42 7.19 -22.81
N GLY A 195 2.87 8.02 -23.68
CA GLY A 195 3.63 8.87 -24.58
C GLY A 195 4.32 8.10 -25.71
N ARG A 196 3.87 6.85 -25.98
CA ARG A 196 4.43 5.98 -27.02
C ARG A 196 3.66 6.18 -28.34
N LYS A 197 4.41 6.22 -29.42
CA LYS A 197 3.81 6.26 -30.76
C LYS A 197 3.50 4.85 -31.23
N ILE A 198 2.38 4.68 -31.93
CA ILE A 198 1.92 3.37 -32.40
C ILE A 198 2.92 2.75 -33.37
N GLU A 199 3.56 3.58 -34.23
CA GLU A 199 4.58 3.13 -35.18
C GLU A 199 5.78 2.51 -34.48
N ASP A 200 6.23 3.12 -33.36
CA ASP A 200 7.35 2.61 -32.55
C ASP A 200 6.94 1.31 -31.83
N LEU A 201 5.68 1.20 -31.41
CA LEU A 201 5.14 -0.01 -30.81
C LEU A 201 5.09 -1.17 -31.80
N ILE A 202 4.62 -0.92 -33.02
CA ILE A 202 4.58 -1.91 -34.11
C ILE A 202 6.00 -2.36 -34.47
N ALA A 203 6.94 -1.40 -34.63
CA ALA A 203 8.33 -1.71 -34.96
C ALA A 203 9.05 -2.54 -33.90
N ASN A 204 8.65 -2.40 -32.62
CA ASN A 204 9.23 -3.14 -31.50
C ASN A 204 8.39 -4.37 -31.09
N SER A 205 7.25 -4.62 -31.75
CA SER A 205 6.46 -5.82 -31.50
C SER A 205 7.27 -7.04 -31.99
N ARG A 206 7.58 -7.94 -31.06
CA ARG A 206 8.19 -9.22 -31.44
C ARG A 206 7.13 -10.04 -32.16
N VAL A 207 7.48 -10.61 -33.31
CA VAL A 207 6.70 -11.68 -33.90
C VAL A 207 6.87 -12.89 -32.97
N LEU A 208 5.95 -13.08 -32.06
CA LEU A 208 5.89 -14.27 -31.21
C LEU A 208 5.18 -15.38 -32.01
N ASP A 209 5.69 -16.59 -31.95
CA ASP A 209 5.00 -17.77 -32.48
C ASP A 209 3.61 -17.87 -31.78
N GLY A 210 2.53 -18.05 -32.57
CA GLY A 210 1.16 -18.11 -32.06
C GLY A 210 0.26 -16.90 -32.34
N GLN A 211 0.76 -15.82 -32.95
CA GLN A 211 -0.05 -14.61 -33.29
C GLN A 211 -1.02 -14.79 -34.48
N THR A 212 -1.31 -16.01 -34.90
CA THR A 212 -2.19 -16.32 -36.03
C THR A 212 -3.65 -15.92 -35.79
N GLU A 213 -4.04 -15.68 -34.55
CA GLU A 213 -5.41 -15.30 -34.17
C GLU A 213 -5.66 -13.77 -34.22
N LYS A 214 -4.60 -12.96 -34.09
CA LYS A 214 -4.69 -11.50 -34.09
C LYS A 214 -4.65 -10.94 -35.51
N ARG A 215 -5.44 -9.87 -35.76
CA ARG A 215 -5.39 -9.11 -37.01
C ARG A 215 -4.18 -8.22 -37.12
N ALA A 216 -3.76 -7.64 -35.97
CA ALA A 216 -2.58 -6.79 -35.87
C ALA A 216 -1.76 -7.13 -34.63
N PRO A 217 -0.42 -6.92 -34.66
CA PRO A 217 0.48 -7.29 -33.57
C PRO A 217 0.17 -6.60 -32.22
N LEU A 218 -0.42 -5.41 -32.25
CA LEU A 218 -0.74 -4.62 -31.06
C LEU A 218 -2.12 -4.97 -30.46
N ASP A 219 -2.94 -5.76 -31.17
CA ASP A 219 -4.23 -6.19 -30.63
C ASP A 219 -3.98 -6.99 -29.35
N PHE A 220 -4.82 -6.78 -28.35
CA PHE A 220 -4.71 -7.46 -27.06
C PHE A 220 -5.99 -8.23 -26.71
N ALA A 221 -5.82 -9.30 -25.96
CA ALA A 221 -6.93 -10.17 -25.62
C ALA A 221 -7.87 -9.50 -24.61
N LEU A 222 -9.17 -9.55 -24.90
CA LEU A 222 -10.26 -9.26 -23.95
C LEU A 222 -10.81 -10.53 -23.34
N TRP A 223 -10.89 -11.61 -24.14
CA TRP A 223 -11.26 -12.96 -23.73
C TRP A 223 -10.40 -13.97 -24.45
N LYS A 224 -9.86 -14.95 -23.73
CA LYS A 224 -9.09 -16.04 -24.31
C LYS A 224 -9.85 -17.33 -24.27
N ASN A 225 -9.86 -18.03 -25.40
CA ASN A 225 -10.35 -19.39 -25.49
C ASN A 225 -9.49 -20.31 -24.62
N ALA A 226 -10.10 -21.10 -23.74
CA ALA A 226 -9.39 -22.01 -22.86
C ALA A 226 -9.18 -23.37 -23.53
N SER A 227 -7.96 -23.89 -23.44
CA SER A 227 -7.68 -25.30 -23.74
C SER A 227 -8.22 -26.21 -22.64
N ASP A 228 -8.19 -27.54 -22.89
CA ASP A 228 -8.61 -28.52 -21.88
C ASP A 228 -7.73 -28.45 -20.61
N GLU A 229 -6.49 -28.03 -20.73
CA GLU A 229 -5.51 -27.94 -19.65
C GLU A 229 -5.75 -26.74 -18.70
N HIS A 230 -6.52 -25.74 -19.14
CA HIS A 230 -6.83 -24.59 -18.29
C HIS A 230 -7.82 -25.00 -17.18
N ILE A 231 -7.39 -24.81 -15.92
CA ILE A 231 -8.19 -25.14 -14.74
C ILE A 231 -9.29 -24.08 -14.55
N MET A 232 -8.93 -22.80 -14.62
CA MET A 232 -9.86 -21.68 -14.44
C MET A 232 -10.40 -21.22 -15.79
N LYS A 233 -11.66 -21.56 -16.05
CA LYS A 233 -12.37 -21.20 -17.29
C LYS A 233 -13.87 -21.11 -17.05
N TRP A 234 -14.53 -20.21 -17.75
CA TRP A 234 -15.94 -19.91 -17.62
C TRP A 234 -16.66 -19.94 -18.96
N PRO A 235 -17.96 -20.28 -18.99
CA PRO A 235 -18.76 -20.17 -20.18
C PRO A 235 -18.95 -18.69 -20.58
N SER A 236 -18.87 -18.41 -21.86
CA SER A 236 -19.12 -17.10 -22.45
C SER A 236 -19.86 -17.25 -23.77
N PRO A 237 -20.34 -16.16 -24.41
CA PRO A 237 -20.91 -16.19 -25.75
C PRO A 237 -19.96 -16.77 -26.83
N TRP A 238 -18.65 -16.70 -26.57
CA TRP A 238 -17.58 -17.13 -27.51
C TRP A 238 -17.04 -18.53 -27.22
N GLY A 239 -17.53 -19.18 -26.16
CA GLY A 239 -17.10 -20.49 -25.71
C GLY A 239 -16.51 -20.48 -24.30
N LEU A 240 -15.89 -21.60 -23.90
CA LEU A 240 -15.18 -21.71 -22.62
C LEU A 240 -13.87 -20.92 -22.70
N GLY A 241 -13.64 -20.04 -21.72
CA GLY A 241 -12.47 -19.19 -21.71
C GLY A 241 -12.27 -18.44 -20.40
N PHE A 242 -11.41 -17.48 -20.44
CA PHE A 242 -11.08 -16.61 -19.31
C PHE A 242 -10.80 -15.16 -19.77
N PRO A 243 -11.00 -14.17 -18.89
CA PRO A 243 -10.80 -12.77 -19.27
C PRO A 243 -9.31 -12.44 -19.47
N GLY A 244 -9.02 -11.50 -20.35
CA GLY A 244 -7.71 -10.88 -20.48
C GLY A 244 -7.39 -9.97 -19.28
N TRP A 245 -6.15 -9.95 -18.85
CA TRP A 245 -5.70 -9.23 -17.66
C TRP A 245 -6.06 -7.74 -17.62
N HIS A 246 -6.07 -7.05 -18.77
CA HIS A 246 -6.33 -5.60 -18.82
C HIS A 246 -7.82 -5.24 -18.65
N LEU A 247 -8.72 -6.21 -18.81
CA LEU A 247 -10.16 -5.99 -18.78
C LEU A 247 -10.73 -5.90 -17.36
N GLU A 248 -10.13 -6.61 -16.41
CA GLU A 248 -10.65 -6.73 -15.06
C GLU A 248 -10.82 -5.38 -14.36
N CYS A 249 -9.78 -4.53 -14.42
CA CYS A 249 -9.80 -3.22 -13.77
C CYS A 249 -10.81 -2.29 -14.44
N SER A 250 -10.96 -2.34 -15.77
CA SER A 250 -11.98 -1.58 -16.50
C SER A 250 -13.40 -1.95 -16.08
N ALA A 251 -13.69 -3.25 -15.97
CA ALA A 251 -15.02 -3.73 -15.59
C ALA A 251 -15.34 -3.41 -14.12
N MET A 252 -14.39 -3.68 -13.21
CA MET A 252 -14.60 -3.47 -11.77
C MET A 252 -14.63 -1.99 -11.39
N SER A 253 -13.79 -1.15 -12.00
CA SER A 253 -13.84 0.30 -11.75
C SER A 253 -15.16 0.90 -12.23
N ALA A 254 -15.61 0.56 -13.44
CA ALA A 254 -16.88 1.03 -13.97
C ALA A 254 -18.07 0.60 -13.09
N LYS A 255 -18.06 -0.64 -12.58
CA LYS A 255 -19.12 -1.14 -11.69
C LYS A 255 -19.25 -0.35 -10.40
N TYR A 256 -18.14 -0.03 -9.75
CA TYR A 256 -18.16 0.55 -8.41
C TYR A 256 -18.01 2.07 -8.38
N LEU A 257 -17.40 2.67 -9.39
CA LEU A 257 -17.13 4.11 -9.45
C LEU A 257 -17.87 4.82 -10.61
N GLY A 258 -18.43 4.05 -11.55
CA GLY A 258 -19.11 4.58 -12.72
C GLY A 258 -18.20 4.66 -13.94
N GLU A 259 -18.79 5.05 -15.09
CA GLU A 259 -18.08 5.14 -16.39
C GLU A 259 -16.89 6.11 -16.37
N VAL A 260 -16.97 7.13 -15.53
CA VAL A 260 -15.91 8.14 -15.31
C VAL A 260 -15.75 8.37 -13.82
N PHE A 261 -14.52 8.30 -13.33
CA PHE A 261 -14.20 8.51 -11.93
C PHE A 261 -12.95 9.38 -11.74
N ASP A 262 -12.66 9.78 -10.49
CA ASP A 262 -11.68 10.84 -10.23
C ASP A 262 -10.24 10.36 -10.37
N ILE A 263 -9.82 9.34 -9.64
CA ILE A 263 -8.40 8.95 -9.52
C ILE A 263 -8.22 7.47 -9.85
N HIS A 264 -7.31 7.19 -10.79
CA HIS A 264 -6.81 5.84 -11.03
C HIS A 264 -5.32 5.78 -10.72
N GLY A 265 -4.93 4.81 -9.90
CA GLY A 265 -3.57 4.64 -9.41
C GLY A 265 -2.97 3.27 -9.64
N GLY A 266 -1.64 3.23 -9.77
CA GLY A 266 -0.89 1.97 -9.88
C GLY A 266 0.63 2.20 -9.86
N GLY A 267 1.39 1.13 -10.08
CA GLY A 267 2.83 1.21 -10.31
C GLY A 267 3.14 1.82 -11.67
N MET A 268 4.35 2.38 -11.83
CA MET A 268 4.80 2.95 -13.11
C MET A 268 4.90 1.90 -14.22
N ASP A 269 5.08 0.63 -13.86
CA ASP A 269 5.07 -0.52 -14.76
C ASP A 269 3.70 -0.79 -15.38
N LEU A 270 2.61 -0.45 -14.69
CA LEU A 270 1.26 -0.57 -15.21
C LEU A 270 0.89 0.53 -16.22
N LYS A 271 1.66 1.63 -16.29
CA LYS A 271 1.39 2.72 -17.22
C LYS A 271 1.24 2.22 -18.66
N PHE A 272 2.06 1.24 -19.05
CA PHE A 272 1.98 0.54 -20.33
C PHE A 272 2.38 -0.93 -20.17
N PRO A 273 1.61 -1.89 -20.70
CA PRO A 273 0.38 -1.68 -21.51
C PRO A 273 -0.92 -1.52 -20.70
N HIS A 274 -0.96 -1.90 -19.42
CA HIS A 274 -2.19 -2.13 -18.65
C HIS A 274 -3.14 -0.92 -18.64
N HIS A 275 -2.73 0.23 -18.10
CA HIS A 275 -3.58 1.42 -18.01
C HIS A 275 -3.88 2.06 -19.38
N GLU A 276 -2.97 1.91 -20.36
CA GLU A 276 -3.25 2.32 -21.74
C GLU A 276 -4.40 1.51 -22.33
N CYS A 277 -4.41 0.19 -22.10
CA CYS A 277 -5.50 -0.70 -22.53
C CYS A 277 -6.80 -0.35 -21.81
N GLU A 278 -6.78 0.02 -20.53
CA GLU A 278 -7.97 0.44 -19.80
C GLU A 278 -8.57 1.73 -20.35
N ILE A 279 -7.73 2.71 -20.76
CA ILE A 279 -8.21 3.91 -21.44
C ILE A 279 -8.92 3.53 -22.74
N ALA A 280 -8.29 2.66 -23.55
CA ALA A 280 -8.85 2.22 -24.83
C ALA A 280 -10.18 1.48 -24.62
N GLN A 281 -10.26 0.57 -23.65
CA GLN A 281 -11.47 -0.18 -23.31
C GLN A 281 -12.60 0.74 -22.85
N GLY A 282 -12.31 1.68 -21.92
CA GLY A 282 -13.30 2.64 -21.42
C GLY A 282 -13.83 3.55 -22.52
N CYS A 283 -12.93 4.11 -23.34
CA CYS A 283 -13.32 4.95 -24.48
C CYS A 283 -14.11 4.16 -25.53
N ALA A 284 -13.70 2.93 -25.85
CA ALA A 284 -14.41 2.09 -26.81
C ALA A 284 -15.82 1.69 -26.33
N ALA A 285 -15.99 1.51 -25.02
CA ALA A 285 -17.28 1.15 -24.43
C ALA A 285 -18.24 2.34 -24.33
N THR A 286 -17.74 3.52 -23.90
CA THR A 286 -18.60 4.65 -23.47
C THR A 286 -18.44 5.92 -24.32
N GLY A 287 -17.40 6.00 -25.14
CA GLY A 287 -17.02 7.23 -25.85
C GLY A 287 -16.34 8.28 -24.97
N LYS A 288 -16.07 7.99 -23.71
CA LYS A 288 -15.48 8.91 -22.72
C LYS A 288 -14.20 8.34 -22.15
N LYS A 289 -13.25 9.21 -21.78
CA LYS A 289 -12.07 8.80 -20.97
C LYS A 289 -12.56 8.38 -19.59
N PRO A 290 -12.15 7.19 -19.11
CA PRO A 290 -12.72 6.63 -17.86
C PRO A 290 -12.23 7.33 -16.60
N VAL A 291 -11.11 8.06 -16.65
CA VAL A 291 -10.44 8.60 -15.47
C VAL A 291 -10.03 10.05 -15.67
N GLN A 292 -10.23 10.86 -14.63
CA GLN A 292 -9.83 12.27 -14.65
C GLN A 292 -8.33 12.44 -14.30
N TYR A 293 -7.82 11.76 -13.26
CA TYR A 293 -6.44 11.85 -12.81
C TYR A 293 -5.77 10.48 -12.79
N TRP A 294 -4.76 10.30 -13.61
CA TRP A 294 -3.90 9.11 -13.61
C TRP A 294 -2.67 9.33 -12.75
N MET A 295 -2.49 8.52 -11.72
CA MET A 295 -1.38 8.63 -10.79
C MET A 295 -0.51 7.36 -10.81
N HIS A 296 0.81 7.52 -10.89
CA HIS A 296 1.73 6.40 -10.94
C HIS A 296 2.83 6.53 -9.88
N ALA A 297 2.94 5.51 -9.02
CA ALA A 297 4.05 5.37 -8.09
C ALA A 297 5.27 4.77 -8.80
N ASN A 298 6.43 5.39 -8.65
CA ASN A 298 7.65 4.91 -9.29
C ASN A 298 8.27 3.73 -8.52
N MET A 299 9.18 3.04 -9.20
CA MET A 299 9.76 1.80 -8.69
C MET A 299 10.69 2.02 -7.48
N LEU A 300 10.86 0.96 -6.71
CA LEU A 300 11.88 0.82 -5.69
C LEU A 300 13.03 -0.02 -6.28
N THR A 301 14.25 0.50 -6.17
CA THR A 301 15.49 -0.21 -6.54
C THR A 301 16.19 -0.74 -5.29
N LEU A 302 17.07 -1.69 -5.46
CA LEU A 302 17.90 -2.26 -4.40
C LEU A 302 19.36 -2.09 -4.81
N ASN A 303 20.11 -1.27 -4.09
CA ASN A 303 21.50 -0.91 -4.41
C ASN A 303 21.63 -0.46 -5.89
N GLY A 304 20.77 0.44 -6.34
CA GLY A 304 20.74 1.00 -7.71
C GLY A 304 20.20 0.06 -8.78
N LYS A 305 19.79 -1.18 -8.45
CA LYS A 305 19.28 -2.17 -9.41
C LYS A 305 17.80 -2.39 -9.25
N LYS A 306 17.08 -2.57 -10.36
CA LYS A 306 15.66 -2.97 -10.33
C LYS A 306 15.53 -4.32 -9.59
N MET A 307 14.61 -4.39 -8.63
CA MET A 307 14.29 -5.66 -7.99
C MET A 307 13.62 -6.61 -8.98
N SER A 308 14.12 -7.84 -9.06
CA SER A 308 13.46 -8.92 -9.78
C SER A 308 13.80 -10.27 -9.15
N LYS A 309 12.84 -11.20 -9.21
CA LYS A 309 13.04 -12.57 -8.72
C LYS A 309 14.10 -13.31 -9.53
N SER A 310 14.13 -13.12 -10.86
CA SER A 310 15.12 -13.73 -11.76
C SER A 310 16.55 -13.28 -11.50
N ALA A 311 16.75 -12.08 -10.98
CA ALA A 311 18.06 -11.56 -10.59
C ALA A 311 18.46 -11.96 -9.15
N GLY A 312 17.60 -12.66 -8.39
CA GLY A 312 17.86 -13.06 -7.01
C GLY A 312 17.97 -11.89 -6.02
N ASN A 313 17.52 -10.70 -6.41
CA ASN A 313 17.60 -9.48 -5.61
C ASN A 313 16.22 -8.96 -5.17
N SER A 314 15.23 -9.84 -5.01
CA SER A 314 13.94 -9.45 -4.46
C SER A 314 13.96 -9.55 -2.93
N LEU A 315 13.44 -8.53 -2.27
CA LEU A 315 13.33 -8.47 -0.81
C LEU A 315 11.86 -8.50 -0.42
N LEU A 316 11.48 -9.50 0.37
CA LEU A 316 10.12 -9.62 0.91
C LEU A 316 9.98 -8.80 2.19
N PRO A 317 8.80 -8.28 2.50
CA PRO A 317 8.53 -7.61 3.77
C PRO A 317 8.87 -8.47 4.99
N ALA A 318 8.54 -9.77 4.95
CA ALA A 318 8.86 -10.70 6.05
C ALA A 318 10.37 -10.77 6.32
N ASP A 319 11.21 -10.90 5.28
CA ASP A 319 12.65 -10.91 5.40
C ASP A 319 13.18 -9.61 6.01
N LEU A 320 12.60 -8.49 5.61
CA LEU A 320 12.98 -7.17 6.10
C LEU A 320 12.60 -6.98 7.57
N PHE A 321 11.47 -7.51 7.99
CA PHE A 321 11.02 -7.40 9.39
C PHE A 321 11.78 -8.34 10.30
N SER A 322 12.11 -9.55 9.86
CA SER A 322 12.90 -10.51 10.64
C SER A 322 14.40 -10.22 10.62
N GLY A 323 14.90 -9.63 9.52
CA GLY A 323 16.34 -9.47 9.27
C GLY A 323 17.00 -10.72 8.68
N GLU A 324 16.21 -11.73 8.32
CA GLU A 324 16.69 -13.00 7.76
C GLU A 324 17.00 -12.91 6.26
N ASN A 325 17.86 -11.95 5.90
CA ASN A 325 18.32 -11.79 4.54
C ASN A 325 19.75 -11.26 4.51
N THR A 326 20.58 -11.81 3.62
CA THR A 326 22.01 -11.47 3.51
C THR A 326 22.30 -10.00 3.14
N LEU A 327 21.30 -9.28 2.64
CA LEU A 327 21.36 -7.86 2.27
C LEU A 327 21.11 -6.94 3.47
N LEU A 328 20.72 -7.50 4.61
CA LEU A 328 20.35 -6.78 5.81
C LEU A 328 21.34 -7.08 6.95
N ASN A 329 21.59 -6.11 7.77
CA ASN A 329 22.39 -6.27 8.99
C ASN A 329 21.53 -6.57 10.24
N LYS A 330 20.22 -6.34 10.14
CA LYS A 330 19.22 -6.59 11.19
C LYS A 330 17.80 -6.51 10.61
N GLY A 331 16.81 -6.90 11.41
CA GLY A 331 15.40 -6.64 11.14
C GLY A 331 15.03 -5.18 11.39
N PHE A 332 14.02 -4.70 10.66
CA PHE A 332 13.49 -3.34 10.78
C PHE A 332 11.99 -3.37 11.08
N HIS A 333 11.55 -2.56 12.03
CA HIS A 333 10.14 -2.43 12.30
C HIS A 333 9.38 -1.88 11.07
N PRO A 334 8.17 -2.38 10.73
CA PRO A 334 7.41 -1.92 9.55
C PRO A 334 7.26 -0.40 9.46
N MET A 335 7.10 0.30 10.58
CA MET A 335 6.97 1.76 10.62
C MET A 335 8.23 2.51 10.21
N ILE A 336 9.41 1.95 10.46
CA ILE A 336 10.69 2.50 9.99
C ILE A 336 10.76 2.39 8.47
N VAL A 337 10.35 1.24 7.93
CA VAL A 337 10.29 1.01 6.48
C VAL A 337 9.27 1.93 5.82
N ARG A 338 8.08 2.08 6.42
CA ARG A 338 7.06 3.02 5.98
C ARG A 338 7.59 4.45 5.97
N PHE A 339 8.25 4.89 7.05
CA PHE A 339 8.86 6.21 7.14
C PHE A 339 9.99 6.40 6.11
N PHE A 340 10.80 5.38 5.86
CA PHE A 340 11.81 5.40 4.81
C PHE A 340 11.18 5.64 3.43
N MET A 341 10.08 4.93 3.10
CA MET A 341 9.39 5.09 1.82
C MET A 341 8.85 6.50 1.60
N MET A 342 8.53 7.24 2.68
CA MET A 342 8.03 8.61 2.62
C MET A 342 9.11 9.66 2.41
N GLN A 343 10.40 9.31 2.52
CA GLN A 343 11.52 10.25 2.30
C GLN A 343 11.79 10.51 0.82
N ALA A 344 11.12 9.79 -0.08
CA ALA A 344 11.13 10.08 -1.50
C ALA A 344 9.71 10.31 -2.00
N HIS A 345 9.53 11.30 -2.89
CA HIS A 345 8.25 11.53 -3.54
C HIS A 345 7.79 10.27 -4.28
N TYR A 346 6.48 9.97 -4.26
CA TYR A 346 5.96 8.72 -4.84
C TYR A 346 6.31 8.57 -6.34
N ARG A 347 6.45 9.67 -7.08
CA ARG A 347 6.83 9.68 -8.49
C ARG A 347 8.33 9.47 -8.75
N ASN A 348 9.18 9.58 -7.73
CA ASN A 348 10.62 9.39 -7.88
C ASN A 348 11.00 7.94 -7.59
N THR A 349 12.04 7.46 -8.24
CA THR A 349 12.67 6.18 -7.85
C THR A 349 13.22 6.30 -6.41
N LEU A 350 13.02 5.27 -5.62
CA LEU A 350 13.59 5.16 -4.27
C LEU A 350 14.61 4.02 -4.26
N ASP A 351 15.84 4.33 -3.88
CA ASP A 351 16.87 3.30 -3.75
C ASP A 351 16.94 2.79 -2.30
N PHE A 352 16.79 1.49 -2.16
CA PHE A 352 16.84 0.79 -0.89
C PHE A 352 18.27 0.35 -0.62
N THR A 353 18.83 0.79 0.51
CA THR A 353 20.10 0.32 1.06
C THR A 353 19.98 0.17 2.58
N SER A 354 20.81 -0.70 3.19
CA SER A 354 20.83 -0.85 4.65
C SER A 354 21.22 0.45 5.37
N GLU A 355 22.10 1.25 4.77
CA GLU A 355 22.54 2.54 5.32
C GLU A 355 21.38 3.54 5.35
N ALA A 356 20.60 3.60 4.26
CA ALA A 356 19.44 4.50 4.17
C ALA A 356 18.35 4.12 5.18
N LEU A 357 18.11 2.82 5.40
CA LEU A 357 17.20 2.35 6.45
C LEU A 357 17.68 2.69 7.86
N ASN A 358 18.97 2.48 8.16
CA ASN A 358 19.53 2.86 9.45
C ASN A 358 19.46 4.39 9.68
N ALA A 359 19.60 5.19 8.63
CA ALA A 359 19.40 6.63 8.71
C ALA A 359 17.93 7.00 8.96
N ALA A 360 17.00 6.31 8.27
CA ALA A 360 15.56 6.49 8.46
C ALA A 360 15.14 6.11 9.89
N GLU A 361 15.66 5.02 10.45
CA GLU A 361 15.40 4.62 11.83
C GLU A 361 15.79 5.72 12.83
N LYS A 362 17.02 6.24 12.73
CA LYS A 362 17.46 7.35 13.59
C LYS A 362 16.59 8.61 13.42
N GLY A 363 16.16 8.89 12.21
CA GLY A 363 15.23 9.99 11.93
C GLY A 363 13.88 9.75 12.59
N PHE A 364 13.32 8.56 12.41
CA PHE A 364 12.06 8.16 13.01
C PHE A 364 12.08 8.25 14.53
N GLU A 365 13.13 7.72 15.20
CA GLU A 365 13.29 7.82 16.64
C GLU A 365 13.35 9.26 17.14
N LYS A 366 14.10 10.14 16.44
CA LYS A 366 14.16 11.57 16.77
C LYS A 366 12.79 12.25 16.64
N LEU A 367 12.02 11.91 15.62
CA LEU A 367 10.66 12.43 15.42
C LEU A 367 9.76 11.99 16.56
N MET A 368 9.76 10.69 16.90
CA MET A 368 8.92 10.15 17.96
C MET A 368 9.27 10.74 19.33
N LEU A 369 10.55 10.85 19.65
CA LEU A 369 11.01 11.48 20.91
C LEU A 369 10.59 12.95 21.00
N ALA A 370 10.70 13.71 19.91
CA ALA A 370 10.28 15.10 19.91
C ALA A 370 8.77 15.25 20.13
N ILE A 371 7.97 14.35 19.56
CA ILE A 371 6.50 14.30 19.79
C ILE A 371 6.22 14.00 21.26
N GLU A 372 6.92 13.06 21.88
CA GLU A 372 6.78 12.77 23.31
C GLU A 372 7.03 14.00 24.16
N ASN A 373 8.16 14.65 23.91
CA ASN A 373 8.50 15.87 24.61
C ASN A 373 7.44 16.94 24.43
N LEU A 374 6.92 17.11 23.19
CA LEU A 374 5.86 18.07 22.89
C LEU A 374 4.59 17.82 23.70
N MET A 375 4.21 16.53 23.92
CA MET A 375 2.98 16.18 24.65
C MET A 375 3.05 16.52 26.14
N VAL A 376 4.23 16.61 26.72
CA VAL A 376 4.43 16.91 28.15
C VAL A 376 4.93 18.33 28.42
N LEU A 377 5.09 19.16 27.37
CA LEU A 377 5.54 20.55 27.52
C LEU A 377 4.57 21.38 28.37
N VAL A 378 5.16 22.16 29.27
CA VAL A 378 4.43 23.16 30.03
C VAL A 378 4.44 24.50 29.25
N PRO A 379 3.28 25.09 28.94
CA PRO A 379 3.23 26.33 28.19
C PRO A 379 3.76 27.51 29.00
N SER A 380 4.39 28.47 28.31
CA SER A 380 4.80 29.78 28.83
C SER A 380 3.73 30.85 28.59
N SER A 381 3.98 32.07 29.04
CA SER A 381 3.07 33.21 28.84
C SER A 381 3.05 33.70 27.38
N ASN A 382 4.11 33.46 26.61
CA ASN A 382 4.27 33.94 25.22
C ASN A 382 4.91 32.89 24.34
N SER A 383 4.78 33.04 23.01
CA SER A 383 5.47 32.26 22.01
C SER A 383 6.62 33.06 21.39
N SER A 384 7.79 32.42 21.24
CA SER A 384 8.89 32.90 20.41
C SER A 384 9.02 32.19 19.08
N ILE A 385 8.22 31.14 18.87
CA ILE A 385 8.13 30.36 17.60
C ILE A 385 6.88 30.79 16.83
N ASN A 386 6.90 30.57 15.51
CA ASN A 386 5.75 30.85 14.65
C ASN A 386 5.06 29.50 14.29
N THR A 387 4.15 29.05 15.16
CA THR A 387 3.40 27.81 14.99
C THR A 387 2.59 27.80 13.69
N LYS A 388 2.02 28.96 13.30
CA LYS A 388 1.24 29.06 12.06
C LYS A 388 2.10 28.73 10.83
N VAL A 389 3.32 29.26 10.75
CA VAL A 389 4.23 29.00 9.61
C VAL A 389 4.58 27.50 9.52
N LEU A 390 4.82 26.83 10.65
CA LEU A 390 5.09 25.41 10.69
C LEU A 390 3.90 24.60 10.13
N VAL A 391 2.71 24.88 10.62
CA VAL A 391 1.48 24.19 10.21
C VAL A 391 1.14 24.46 8.75
N ASP A 392 1.24 25.71 8.30
CA ASP A 392 1.02 26.06 6.90
C ASP A 392 2.01 25.34 5.97
N GLY A 393 3.25 25.11 6.43
CA GLY A 393 4.24 24.29 5.73
C GLY A 393 3.83 22.82 5.57
N PHE A 394 3.21 22.22 6.59
CA PHE A 394 2.72 20.83 6.51
C PHE A 394 1.64 20.69 5.43
N TYR A 395 0.67 21.60 5.41
CA TYR A 395 -0.39 21.59 4.40
C TYR A 395 0.16 21.90 3.01
N ALA A 396 1.02 22.91 2.87
CA ALA A 396 1.61 23.27 1.57
C ALA A 396 2.39 22.10 0.96
N ALA A 397 3.08 21.29 1.78
CA ALA A 397 3.77 20.10 1.33
C ALA A 397 2.78 19.04 0.80
N MET A 398 1.71 18.77 1.52
CA MET A 398 0.74 17.74 1.09
C MET A 398 -0.16 18.21 -0.05
N ASP A 399 -0.48 19.50 -0.12
CA ASP A 399 -1.23 20.11 -1.22
C ASP A 399 -0.43 20.13 -2.54
N ASP A 400 0.89 20.00 -2.46
CA ASP A 400 1.79 19.91 -3.62
C ASP A 400 2.01 18.44 -4.05
N ASP A 401 0.96 17.78 -4.55
CA ASP A 401 1.05 16.44 -5.12
C ASP A 401 1.48 15.38 -4.07
N PHE A 402 0.92 15.46 -2.85
CA PHE A 402 1.24 14.54 -1.75
C PHE A 402 2.75 14.45 -1.47
N ASN A 403 3.44 15.58 -1.41
CA ASN A 403 4.89 15.69 -1.31
C ASN A 403 5.39 15.33 0.11
N THR A 404 5.43 14.02 0.40
CA THR A 404 5.86 13.53 1.71
C THR A 404 7.29 13.89 2.09
N PRO A 405 8.31 13.92 1.18
CA PRO A 405 9.64 14.37 1.58
C PRO A 405 9.65 15.84 2.02
N ALA A 406 8.86 16.72 1.39
CA ALA A 406 8.72 18.10 1.85
C ALA A 406 8.02 18.16 3.23
N LEU A 407 6.97 17.36 3.44
CA LEU A 407 6.31 17.26 4.75
C LEU A 407 7.30 16.78 5.83
N VAL A 408 8.09 15.73 5.55
CA VAL A 408 9.10 15.22 6.49
C VAL A 408 10.11 16.31 6.82
N ALA A 409 10.56 17.11 5.86
CA ALA A 409 11.44 18.25 6.13
C ALA A 409 10.78 19.29 7.06
N CYS A 410 9.53 19.68 6.81
CA CYS A 410 8.77 20.59 7.67
C CYS A 410 8.57 20.02 9.09
N LEU A 411 8.32 18.70 9.21
CA LEU A 411 8.23 18.04 10.52
C LEU A 411 9.57 18.12 11.29
N PHE A 412 10.71 17.94 10.60
CA PHE A 412 12.02 18.12 11.25
C PHE A 412 12.34 19.56 11.62
N ASP A 413 11.80 20.55 10.91
CA ASP A 413 11.87 21.95 11.36
C ASP A 413 11.04 22.16 12.64
N ALA A 414 9.86 21.53 12.74
CA ALA A 414 9.11 21.52 13.99
C ALA A 414 9.88 20.81 15.13
N VAL A 415 10.53 19.69 14.86
CA VAL A 415 11.39 18.98 15.84
C VAL A 415 12.50 19.90 16.38
N LYS A 416 13.15 20.70 15.54
CA LYS A 416 14.15 21.70 15.98
C LYS A 416 13.55 22.73 16.94
N GLN A 417 12.35 23.22 16.63
CA GLN A 417 11.66 24.19 17.52
C GLN A 417 11.25 23.55 18.85
N ILE A 418 10.72 22.33 18.81
CA ILE A 418 10.35 21.57 20.03
C ILE A 418 11.58 21.38 20.91
N ASN A 419 12.70 20.95 20.35
CA ASN A 419 13.94 20.78 21.12
C ASN A 419 14.44 22.10 21.69
N ALA A 420 14.35 23.20 20.96
CA ALA A 420 14.70 24.53 21.47
C ALA A 420 13.82 24.96 22.65
N ILE A 421 12.53 24.59 22.65
CA ILE A 421 11.63 24.85 23.79
C ILE A 421 12.03 23.99 24.99
N VAL A 422 12.26 22.70 24.76
CA VAL A 422 12.70 21.74 25.82
C VAL A 422 13.99 22.22 26.50
N GLU A 423 14.93 22.77 25.72
CA GLU A 423 16.19 23.30 26.20
C GLU A 423 16.08 24.71 26.79
N GLY A 424 14.92 25.34 26.83
CA GLY A 424 14.69 26.68 27.36
C GLY A 424 15.19 27.82 26.46
N ARG A 425 15.57 27.52 25.20
CA ARG A 425 16.05 28.53 24.22
C ARG A 425 14.91 29.17 23.42
N ALA A 426 13.73 28.60 23.49
CA ALA A 426 12.49 29.09 22.88
C ALA A 426 11.31 28.93 23.84
N ALA A 427 10.20 29.59 23.56
CA ALA A 427 8.99 29.55 24.37
C ALA A 427 7.76 29.29 23.49
N ILE A 428 6.72 28.67 24.07
CA ILE A 428 5.43 28.46 23.41
C ILE A 428 4.30 28.70 24.40
N ASN A 429 3.30 29.51 24.01
CA ASN A 429 2.10 29.72 24.81
C ASN A 429 1.12 28.56 24.69
N LYS A 430 0.08 28.57 25.51
CA LYS A 430 -0.92 27.49 25.60
C LYS A 430 -1.68 27.25 24.29
N GLU A 431 -2.03 28.32 23.57
CA GLU A 431 -2.78 28.23 22.31
C GLU A 431 -1.93 27.59 21.21
N ASP A 432 -0.74 28.14 21.00
CA ASP A 432 0.21 27.63 20.00
C ASP A 432 0.62 26.19 20.29
N LEU A 433 0.84 25.83 21.57
CA LEU A 433 1.16 24.48 21.99
C LEU A 433 0.03 23.50 21.63
N SER A 434 -1.23 23.87 21.92
CA SER A 434 -2.39 23.05 21.60
C SER A 434 -2.53 22.84 20.08
N ILE A 435 -2.31 23.89 19.28
CA ILE A 435 -2.33 23.79 17.81
C ILE A 435 -1.22 22.86 17.34
N LEU A 436 0.01 23.03 17.80
CA LEU A 436 1.17 22.25 17.36
C LEU A 436 1.02 20.78 17.75
N GLN A 437 0.57 20.47 18.98
CA GLN A 437 0.28 19.11 19.44
C GLN A 437 -0.74 18.43 18.55
N LYS A 438 -1.84 19.13 18.25
CA LYS A 438 -2.91 18.59 17.39
C LYS A 438 -2.41 18.33 15.98
N GLU A 439 -1.82 19.33 15.35
CA GLU A 439 -1.47 19.23 13.92
C GLU A 439 -0.31 18.23 13.69
N ILE A 440 0.71 18.19 14.56
CA ILE A 440 1.75 17.16 14.48
C ILE A 440 1.14 15.77 14.65
N SER A 441 0.23 15.58 15.59
CA SER A 441 -0.45 14.28 15.77
C SER A 441 -1.23 13.87 14.53
N VAL A 442 -1.98 14.80 13.93
CA VAL A 442 -2.74 14.55 12.71
C VAL A 442 -1.80 14.20 11.55
N PHE A 443 -0.77 14.98 11.30
CA PHE A 443 0.12 14.74 10.16
C PHE A 443 0.95 13.47 10.34
N VAL A 444 1.45 13.17 11.52
CA VAL A 444 2.31 12.02 11.76
C VAL A 444 1.51 10.73 11.89
N PHE A 445 0.44 10.71 12.70
CA PHE A 445 -0.26 9.46 13.01
C PHE A 445 -1.44 9.19 12.09
N GLU A 446 -2.18 10.21 11.66
CA GLU A 446 -3.36 10.01 10.81
C GLU A 446 -3.00 10.05 9.31
N ILE A 447 -2.26 11.07 8.85
CA ILE A 447 -1.93 11.26 7.42
C ILE A 447 -0.75 10.38 7.02
N LEU A 448 0.42 10.48 7.68
CA LEU A 448 1.54 9.60 7.38
C LEU A 448 1.29 8.17 7.86
N GLY A 449 0.30 7.94 8.74
CA GLY A 449 -0.05 6.62 9.27
C GLY A 449 1.10 5.96 10.03
N LEU A 450 2.01 6.75 10.58
CA LEU A 450 3.08 6.25 11.42
C LEU A 450 2.51 5.85 12.79
N GLN A 451 3.08 4.82 13.37
CA GLN A 451 2.74 4.36 14.73
C GLN A 451 4.02 4.20 15.51
N ARG A 452 3.95 4.42 16.81
CA ARG A 452 5.04 4.00 17.67
C ARG A 452 5.19 2.49 17.58
N PRO A 453 6.40 1.98 17.42
CA PRO A 453 6.63 0.60 17.69
C PRO A 453 6.22 0.35 19.15
N THR A 454 5.14 -0.38 19.36
CA THR A 454 4.91 -1.00 20.66
C THR A 454 6.05 -1.98 20.82
N GLU A 455 6.94 -1.67 21.74
CA GLU A 455 8.10 -2.50 21.96
C GLU A 455 7.61 -3.92 22.28
N LYS A 456 7.80 -4.87 21.36
CA LYS A 456 7.92 -6.29 21.75
C LYS A 456 9.04 -6.46 22.80
N SER A 457 9.84 -5.40 22.99
CA SER A 457 10.89 -5.30 23.98
C SER A 457 10.37 -5.25 25.42
N ASP A 458 9.17 -4.76 25.69
CA ASP A 458 8.66 -4.76 27.05
C ASP A 458 8.34 -6.18 27.50
N ASP A 459 7.74 -7.00 26.63
CA ASP A 459 7.53 -8.43 26.93
C ASP A 459 8.86 -9.19 27.02
N GLN A 460 9.82 -8.93 26.15
CA GLN A 460 11.13 -9.59 26.21
C GLN A 460 12.00 -9.04 27.34
N ARG A 461 11.99 -7.74 27.58
CA ARG A 461 12.66 -7.12 28.74
C ARG A 461 12.03 -7.59 30.03
N LEU A 462 10.71 -7.60 30.11
CA LEU A 462 9.99 -8.15 31.25
C LEU A 462 10.32 -9.63 31.43
N SER A 463 10.29 -10.42 30.36
CA SER A 463 10.67 -11.84 30.41
C SER A 463 12.11 -12.04 30.88
N ASN A 464 13.08 -11.23 30.43
CA ASN A 464 14.45 -11.30 30.83
C ASN A 464 14.64 -10.88 32.31
N VAL A 465 13.97 -9.80 32.75
CA VAL A 465 13.94 -9.37 34.14
C VAL A 465 13.30 -10.43 35.04
N MET A 466 12.16 -11.01 34.58
CA MET A 466 11.50 -12.09 35.31
C MET A 466 12.37 -13.35 35.41
N ALA A 467 13.09 -13.71 34.34
CA ALA A 467 14.04 -14.83 34.40
C ALA A 467 15.10 -14.62 35.51
N LEU A 468 15.67 -13.42 35.55
CA LEU A 468 16.66 -13.07 36.61
C LEU A 468 16.02 -13.09 38.01
N VAL A 469 14.81 -12.53 38.16
CA VAL A 469 14.12 -12.50 39.45
C VAL A 469 13.76 -13.91 39.94
N LEU A 470 13.29 -14.78 39.01
CA LEU A 470 13.01 -16.18 39.33
C LEU A 470 14.29 -16.98 39.67
N GLU A 471 15.42 -16.71 39.00
CA GLU A 471 16.72 -17.29 39.34
C GLU A 471 17.18 -16.88 40.73
N LEU A 472 17.10 -15.58 41.08
CA LEU A 472 17.40 -15.07 42.43
C LEU A 472 16.51 -15.71 43.50
N ARG A 473 15.19 -15.86 43.21
CA ARG A 473 14.27 -16.55 44.11
C ARG A 473 14.64 -18.03 44.27
N GLY A 474 15.02 -18.71 43.19
CA GLY A 474 15.49 -20.09 43.20
C GLY A 474 16.72 -20.26 44.08
N SER A 475 17.72 -19.39 43.89
CA SER A 475 18.96 -19.39 44.69
C SER A 475 18.69 -19.12 46.18
N ALA A 476 17.76 -18.23 46.53
CA ALA A 476 17.36 -18.00 47.91
C ALA A 476 16.74 -19.28 48.54
N ARG A 477 15.88 -20.00 47.79
CA ARG A 477 15.31 -21.29 48.26
C ARG A 477 16.32 -22.38 48.44
N GLU A 478 17.31 -22.52 47.56
CA GLU A 478 18.42 -23.48 47.68
C GLU A 478 19.26 -23.20 48.91
N ASN A 479 19.47 -21.93 49.22
CA ASN A 479 20.18 -21.48 50.39
C ASN A 479 19.33 -21.48 51.67
N LYS A 480 18.07 -21.93 51.61
CA LYS A 480 17.06 -21.93 52.71
C LYS A 480 16.78 -20.53 53.27
N ASP A 481 17.00 -19.48 52.47
CA ASP A 481 16.60 -18.10 52.77
C ASP A 481 15.12 -17.87 52.34
N TRP A 482 14.25 -18.36 53.17
CA TRP A 482 12.80 -18.28 52.96
C TRP A 482 12.29 -16.83 53.02
N ILE A 483 12.93 -15.98 53.80
CA ILE A 483 12.56 -14.56 53.94
C ILE A 483 12.72 -13.84 52.63
N THR A 484 13.85 -13.97 51.96
CA THR A 484 14.11 -13.36 50.64
C THR A 484 13.20 -13.96 49.58
N SER A 485 13.02 -15.29 49.57
CA SER A 485 12.12 -15.96 48.61
C SER A 485 10.67 -15.49 48.72
N ASP A 486 10.13 -15.33 49.93
CA ASP A 486 8.78 -14.86 50.17
C ASP A 486 8.64 -13.37 49.85
N LYS A 487 9.65 -12.54 50.21
CA LYS A 487 9.66 -11.12 49.85
C LYS A 487 9.63 -10.90 48.33
N ILE A 488 10.32 -11.73 47.55
CA ILE A 488 10.29 -11.66 46.08
C ILE A 488 8.88 -12.04 45.56
N ARG A 489 8.30 -13.14 46.06
CA ARG A 489 6.97 -13.59 45.66
C ARG A 489 5.91 -12.55 45.97
N ASP A 490 5.92 -12.01 47.17
CA ASP A 490 4.92 -11.03 47.62
C ASP A 490 5.10 -9.69 46.89
N GLY A 491 6.34 -9.28 46.57
CA GLY A 491 6.63 -8.12 45.73
C GLY A 491 6.09 -8.27 44.30
N LEU A 492 6.28 -9.45 43.69
CA LEU A 492 5.72 -9.75 42.35
C LEU A 492 4.20 -9.80 42.39
N SER A 493 3.60 -10.40 43.42
CA SER A 493 2.14 -10.42 43.59
C SER A 493 1.54 -9.02 43.72
N ASN A 494 2.21 -8.12 44.47
CA ASN A 494 1.80 -6.72 44.58
C ASN A 494 1.91 -5.94 43.25
N ALA A 495 2.81 -6.36 42.35
CA ALA A 495 2.94 -5.84 40.99
C ALA A 495 1.97 -6.49 39.99
N GLY A 496 1.08 -7.38 40.46
CA GLY A 496 0.10 -8.06 39.60
C GLY A 496 0.66 -9.30 38.87
N ILE A 497 1.86 -9.77 39.25
CA ILE A 497 2.53 -10.92 38.62
C ILE A 497 2.41 -12.14 39.55
N VAL A 498 1.76 -13.19 39.04
CA VAL A 498 1.57 -14.45 39.80
C VAL A 498 2.66 -15.43 39.44
N VAL A 499 3.42 -15.90 40.48
CA VAL A 499 4.45 -16.93 40.30
C VAL A 499 3.92 -18.29 40.75
N SER A 500 4.12 -19.29 39.92
CA SER A 500 3.73 -20.68 40.15
C SER A 500 4.97 -21.57 40.13
N ASP A 501 5.12 -22.40 41.17
CA ASP A 501 6.21 -23.41 41.25
C ASP A 501 5.73 -24.73 40.61
N GLY A 502 6.42 -25.20 39.58
CA GLY A 502 6.17 -26.46 38.90
C GLY A 502 7.30 -27.47 39.03
N LYS A 503 7.10 -28.69 38.55
CA LYS A 503 8.13 -29.75 38.53
C LYS A 503 9.31 -29.38 37.66
N ASP A 504 9.10 -28.57 36.63
CA ASP A 504 10.10 -28.15 35.64
C ASP A 504 10.67 -26.74 35.91
N GLY A 505 10.42 -26.16 37.12
CA GLY A 505 10.85 -24.84 37.55
C GLY A 505 9.71 -23.87 37.87
N ALA A 506 10.05 -22.65 38.25
CA ALA A 506 9.12 -21.59 38.54
C ALA A 506 8.65 -20.92 37.21
N SER A 507 7.37 -20.70 37.09
CA SER A 507 6.74 -19.97 35.95
C SER A 507 5.96 -18.75 36.45
N TRP A 508 5.72 -17.79 35.61
CA TRP A 508 4.95 -16.57 35.95
C TRP A 508 3.88 -16.26 34.92
N LYS A 509 2.87 -15.51 35.35
CA LYS A 509 1.77 -15.08 34.51
C LYS A 509 1.30 -13.68 34.93
#